data_b48a5d66d5f4196d61f861ad336b43b9
#
_entry.id   b48a5d66d5f4196d61f861ad336b43b9
#
_cell.length_a   1.000
_cell.length_b   1.000
_cell.length_c   1.000
_cell.angle_alpha   90.00
_cell.angle_beta   90.00
_cell.angle_gamma   90.00
#
_symmetry.space_group_name_H-M   'P 1'
#
loop_
_entity.id
_entity.type
_entity.pdbx_description
1 polymer ?
#
loop_
_entity_poly.entity_id
_entity_poly.type
_entity_poly.pdbx_seq_one_letter_code
_entity_poly.pdbx_strand_id
1 'polypeptide(L)'
;MKFYISTRFSVEQLRLKAIKLKDELQKYGHEITFDWMSYPNLKPYDNNIGVSSRVAKEELDAVRDADFYIILPDLGGTSMYTEFGAAIMCNEMTGKPFVYLLNDTQDVTLFNYHPAVNWKKTLEEILEDLQNKVSV
;
A
#
# COMPACT_ATOMS: atom_id res chain seq x y z
N MET A 1 -5.57 3.07 -13.63
CA MET A 1 -4.33 3.41 -12.90
C MET A 1 -3.80 2.18 -12.20
N LYS A 2 -2.51 2.17 -11.92
CA LYS A 2 -1.87 1.09 -11.16
C LYS A 2 -1.85 1.42 -9.68
N PHE A 3 -2.05 0.41 -8.82
CA PHE A 3 -2.09 0.61 -7.37
C PHE A 3 -1.33 -0.45 -6.60
N TYR A 4 -0.93 -0.11 -5.38
CA TYR A 4 -0.36 -1.02 -4.40
C TYR A 4 -1.07 -0.85 -3.06
N ILE A 5 -1.31 -1.97 -2.38
CA ILE A 5 -1.93 -1.97 -1.05
C ILE A 5 -0.95 -2.55 -0.04
N SER A 6 -0.80 -1.87 1.08
CA SER A 6 0.07 -2.28 2.18
C SER A 6 -0.75 -2.48 3.44
N THR A 7 -0.57 -3.62 4.10
CA THR A 7 -1.11 -3.86 5.44
C THR A 7 -0.37 -5.01 6.11
N ARG A 8 -0.74 -5.32 7.36
CA ARG A 8 -0.12 -6.41 8.09
C ARG A 8 -0.67 -7.76 7.62
N PHE A 9 0.14 -8.51 6.88
CA PHE A 9 -0.23 -9.79 6.28
C PHE A 9 -0.73 -10.82 7.29
N SER A 10 -0.10 -10.90 8.47
CA SER A 10 -0.41 -11.91 9.49
C SER A 10 -1.73 -11.69 10.22
N VAL A 11 -2.37 -10.54 10.05
CA VAL A 11 -3.68 -10.25 10.64
C VAL A 11 -4.76 -10.56 9.62
N GLU A 12 -5.52 -11.63 9.86
CA GLU A 12 -6.51 -12.12 8.90
C GLU A 12 -7.54 -11.06 8.52
N GLN A 13 -8.05 -10.32 9.48
CA GLN A 13 -9.05 -9.26 9.21
C GLN A 13 -8.51 -8.19 8.27
N LEU A 14 -7.26 -7.78 8.45
CA LEU A 14 -6.62 -6.79 7.59
C LEU A 14 -6.34 -7.35 6.20
N ARG A 15 -5.90 -8.60 6.13
CA ARG A 15 -5.68 -9.29 4.85
C ARG A 15 -6.98 -9.39 4.05
N LEU A 16 -8.08 -9.79 4.70
CA LEU A 16 -9.39 -9.88 4.05
C LEU A 16 -9.89 -8.51 3.60
N LYS A 17 -9.67 -7.47 4.40
CA LYS A 17 -10.01 -6.10 4.04
C LYS A 17 -9.21 -5.63 2.81
N ALA A 18 -7.92 -5.98 2.75
CA ALA A 18 -7.06 -5.66 1.61
C ALA A 18 -7.52 -6.40 0.34
N ILE A 19 -7.90 -7.66 0.46
CA ILE A 19 -8.44 -8.45 -0.66
C ILE A 19 -9.72 -7.81 -1.21
N LYS A 20 -10.63 -7.44 -0.33
CA LYS A 20 -11.87 -6.77 -0.72
C LYS A 20 -11.59 -5.44 -1.42
N LEU A 21 -10.69 -4.66 -0.87
CA LEU A 21 -10.27 -3.38 -1.45
C LEU A 21 -9.66 -3.58 -2.85
N LYS A 22 -8.79 -4.58 -3.00
CA LYS A 22 -8.21 -4.94 -4.30
C LYS A 22 -9.30 -5.29 -5.30
N ASP A 23 -10.24 -6.16 -4.92
CA ASP A 23 -11.30 -6.60 -5.81
C ASP A 23 -12.19 -5.42 -6.26
N GLU A 24 -12.50 -4.51 -5.35
CA GLU A 24 -13.27 -3.31 -5.67
C GLU A 24 -12.51 -2.39 -6.63
N LEU A 25 -11.23 -2.16 -6.39
CA LEU A 25 -10.40 -1.33 -7.27
C LEU A 25 -10.27 -1.94 -8.67
N GLN A 26 -10.15 -3.26 -8.76
CA GLN A 26 -10.11 -3.95 -10.06
C GLN A 26 -11.43 -3.83 -10.82
N LYS A 27 -12.58 -3.79 -10.13
CA LYS A 27 -13.87 -3.53 -10.75
C LYS A 27 -13.95 -2.13 -11.36
N TYR A 28 -13.23 -1.16 -10.80
CA TYR A 28 -13.14 0.19 -11.37
C TYR A 28 -12.08 0.30 -12.48
N GLY A 29 -11.47 -0.81 -12.88
CA GLY A 29 -10.50 -0.84 -13.97
C GLY A 29 -9.05 -0.55 -13.57
N HIS A 30 -8.75 -0.54 -12.27
CA HIS A 30 -7.38 -0.36 -11.79
C HIS A 30 -6.63 -1.69 -11.72
N GLU A 31 -5.30 -1.64 -11.86
CA GLU A 31 -4.43 -2.80 -11.82
C GLU A 31 -3.52 -2.79 -10.59
N ILE A 32 -3.43 -3.94 -9.90
CA ILE A 32 -2.46 -4.07 -8.80
C ILE A 32 -1.06 -4.33 -9.36
N THR A 33 -0.06 -3.63 -8.81
CA THR A 33 1.33 -3.78 -9.27
C THR A 33 2.01 -5.04 -8.72
N PHE A 34 1.59 -5.53 -7.56
CA PHE A 34 2.04 -6.77 -6.98
C PHE A 34 1.00 -7.32 -6.01
N ASP A 35 0.52 -8.53 -6.26
CA ASP A 35 -0.50 -9.16 -5.42
C ASP A 35 0.16 -10.08 -4.36
N TRP A 36 0.67 -9.45 -3.30
CA TRP A 36 1.24 -10.19 -2.17
C TRP A 36 0.19 -11.01 -1.41
N MET A 37 -1.09 -10.69 -1.58
CA MET A 37 -2.20 -11.36 -0.88
C MET A 37 -2.40 -12.79 -1.32
N SER A 38 -1.98 -13.13 -2.54
CA SER A 38 -1.99 -14.50 -3.05
C SER A 38 -0.73 -15.30 -2.73
N TYR A 39 0.27 -14.69 -2.10
CA TYR A 39 1.51 -15.36 -1.75
C TYR A 39 1.38 -16.11 -0.42
N PRO A 40 2.10 -17.25 -0.24
CA PRO A 40 2.16 -17.90 1.06
C PRO A 40 2.96 -17.07 2.06
N ASN A 41 2.76 -17.34 3.34
CA ASN A 41 3.56 -16.72 4.38
C ASN A 41 5.02 -17.17 4.24
N LEU A 42 5.93 -16.22 4.07
CA LEU A 42 7.36 -16.48 3.89
C LEU A 42 8.14 -16.53 5.21
N LYS A 43 7.50 -16.27 6.34
CA LYS A 43 8.16 -16.31 7.65
C LYS A 43 8.42 -17.75 8.10
N PRO A 44 9.57 -18.04 8.74
CA PRO A 44 10.69 -17.11 8.95
C PRO A 44 11.49 -16.90 7.64
N TYR A 45 11.86 -15.64 7.40
CA TYR A 45 12.46 -15.23 6.13
C TYR A 45 13.81 -15.87 5.82
N ASP A 46 14.57 -16.26 6.86
CA ASP A 46 15.87 -16.89 6.74
C ASP A 46 15.82 -18.36 6.28
N ASN A 47 14.61 -18.97 6.27
CA ASN A 47 14.44 -20.31 5.71
C ASN A 47 14.65 -20.34 4.19
N ASN A 48 14.44 -19.22 3.51
CA ASN A 48 14.70 -19.11 2.07
C ASN A 48 15.09 -17.67 1.72
N ILE A 49 16.38 -17.38 1.91
CA ILE A 49 16.94 -16.05 1.71
C ILE A 49 16.76 -15.58 0.27
N GLY A 50 16.92 -16.46 -0.71
CA GLY A 50 16.79 -16.12 -2.13
C GLY A 50 15.38 -15.65 -2.49
N VAL A 51 14.35 -16.35 -2.00
CA VAL A 51 12.96 -15.96 -2.23
C VAL A 51 12.63 -14.67 -1.50
N SER A 52 13.06 -14.55 -0.24
CA SER A 52 12.82 -13.33 0.56
C SER A 52 13.45 -12.10 -0.10
N SER A 53 14.68 -12.23 -0.58
CA SER A 53 15.38 -11.16 -1.29
C SER A 53 14.63 -10.71 -2.55
N ARG A 54 14.20 -11.67 -3.36
CA ARG A 54 13.45 -11.39 -4.60
C ARG A 54 12.13 -10.71 -4.30
N VAL A 55 11.35 -11.24 -3.36
CA VAL A 55 10.03 -10.69 -3.02
C VAL A 55 10.17 -9.29 -2.44
N ALA A 56 11.16 -9.04 -1.57
CA ALA A 56 11.41 -7.72 -1.03
C ALA A 56 11.68 -6.70 -2.14
N LYS A 57 12.46 -7.08 -3.15
CA LYS A 57 12.72 -6.21 -4.31
C LYS A 57 11.46 -5.99 -5.15
N GLU A 58 10.72 -7.05 -5.44
CA GLU A 58 9.49 -6.99 -6.23
C GLU A 58 8.43 -6.08 -5.57
N GLU A 59 8.29 -6.17 -4.25
CA GLU A 59 7.36 -5.32 -3.51
C GLU A 59 7.73 -3.84 -3.59
N LEU A 60 9.00 -3.50 -3.37
CA LEU A 60 9.42 -2.10 -3.44
C LEU A 60 9.38 -1.55 -4.87
N ASP A 61 9.74 -2.37 -5.86
CA ASP A 61 9.59 -1.98 -7.27
C ASP A 61 8.11 -1.72 -7.61
N ALA A 62 7.21 -2.54 -7.09
CA ALA A 62 5.77 -2.39 -7.29
C ALA A 62 5.21 -1.11 -6.63
N VAL A 63 5.74 -0.74 -5.47
CA VAL A 63 5.41 0.54 -4.82
C VAL A 63 5.84 1.72 -5.71
N ARG A 64 7.06 1.67 -6.22
CA ARG A 64 7.60 2.71 -7.12
C ARG A 64 6.76 2.85 -8.40
N ASP A 65 6.32 1.73 -8.96
CA ASP A 65 5.64 1.69 -10.25
C ASP A 65 4.13 1.96 -10.16
N ALA A 66 3.60 2.08 -8.94
CA ALA A 66 2.20 2.40 -8.72
C ALA A 66 1.89 3.87 -9.01
N ASP A 67 0.68 4.14 -9.47
CA ASP A 67 0.15 5.51 -9.59
C ASP A 67 -0.40 5.99 -8.25
N PHE A 68 -0.96 5.07 -7.46
CA PHE A 68 -1.38 5.37 -6.09
C PHE A 68 -1.14 4.18 -5.16
N TYR A 69 -0.93 4.50 -3.90
CA TYR A 69 -0.57 3.58 -2.83
C TYR A 69 -1.55 3.75 -1.67
N ILE A 70 -2.02 2.65 -1.13
CA ILE A 70 -2.94 2.66 0.01
C ILE A 70 -2.33 1.84 1.15
N ILE A 71 -2.23 2.44 2.33
CA ILE A 71 -1.87 1.73 3.55
C ILE A 71 -3.10 1.57 4.43
N LEU A 72 -3.32 0.31 4.91
CA LEU A 72 -4.24 0.01 6.01
C LEU A 72 -3.38 -0.13 7.26
N PRO A 73 -3.31 0.92 8.11
CA PRO A 73 -2.34 0.93 9.21
C PRO A 73 -2.67 -0.10 10.30
N ASP A 74 -1.61 -0.58 10.97
CA ASP A 74 -1.71 -1.48 12.11
C ASP A 74 -0.49 -1.31 13.02
N LEU A 75 -0.72 -1.29 14.32
CA LEU A 75 0.31 -1.04 15.32
C LEU A 75 1.47 -2.05 15.29
N GLY A 76 1.19 -3.30 14.93
CA GLY A 76 2.18 -4.36 14.89
C GLY A 76 2.85 -4.55 13.54
N GLY A 77 2.53 -3.73 12.54
CA GLY A 77 3.11 -3.85 11.21
C GLY A 77 4.57 -3.42 11.16
N THR A 78 5.36 -4.12 10.35
CA THR A 78 6.77 -3.78 10.13
C THR A 78 7.05 -3.52 8.65
N SER A 79 6.93 -4.54 7.79
CA SER A 79 7.20 -4.42 6.36
C SER A 79 6.31 -3.38 5.67
N MET A 80 5.06 -3.26 6.11
CA MET A 80 4.13 -2.26 5.57
C MET A 80 4.66 -0.83 5.75
N TYR A 81 5.38 -0.54 6.83
CA TYR A 81 5.94 0.79 7.06
C TYR A 81 7.23 1.04 6.28
N THR A 82 7.96 -0.02 5.92
CA THR A 82 9.06 0.09 4.94
C THR A 82 8.50 0.47 3.56
N GLU A 83 7.44 -0.16 3.13
CA GLU A 83 6.76 0.15 1.89
C GLU A 83 6.14 1.56 1.91
N PHE A 84 5.55 1.95 3.04
CA PHE A 84 4.98 3.28 3.24
C PHE A 84 6.05 4.37 3.10
N GLY A 85 7.20 4.18 3.73
CA GLY A 85 8.33 5.11 3.60
C GLY A 85 8.83 5.20 2.16
N ALA A 86 8.89 4.07 1.46
CA ALA A 86 9.27 4.04 0.05
C ALA A 86 8.27 4.82 -0.81
N ALA A 87 6.96 4.65 -0.57
CA ALA A 87 5.91 5.37 -1.29
C ALA A 87 6.02 6.88 -1.07
N ILE A 88 6.23 7.31 0.18
CA ILE A 88 6.41 8.73 0.51
C ILE A 88 7.63 9.31 -0.23
N MET A 89 8.75 8.62 -0.18
CA MET A 89 9.97 9.11 -0.82
C MET A 89 9.85 9.15 -2.34
N CYS A 90 9.23 8.14 -2.95
CA CYS A 90 8.96 8.16 -4.39
C CYS A 90 8.04 9.33 -4.77
N ASN A 91 7.03 9.62 -3.95
CA ASN A 91 6.16 10.77 -4.18
C ASN A 91 6.94 12.09 -4.12
N GLU A 92 7.82 12.27 -3.14
CA GLU A 92 8.65 13.47 -3.06
C GLU A 92 9.56 13.64 -4.28
N MET A 93 10.11 12.55 -4.78
CA MET A 93 11.07 12.58 -5.88
C MET A 93 10.42 12.73 -7.25
N THR A 94 9.25 12.15 -7.46
CA THR A 94 8.66 12.02 -8.80
C THR A 94 7.21 12.50 -8.90
N GLY A 95 6.55 12.80 -7.78
CA GLY A 95 5.14 13.15 -7.73
C GLY A 95 4.19 11.95 -7.63
N LYS A 96 4.71 10.73 -7.68
CA LYS A 96 3.90 9.51 -7.50
C LYS A 96 4.69 8.40 -6.83
N PRO A 97 3.99 7.40 -6.19
CA PRO A 97 2.52 7.28 -6.16
C PRO A 97 1.86 8.37 -5.30
N PHE A 98 0.58 8.64 -5.54
CA PHE A 98 -0.24 9.36 -4.55
C PHE A 98 -0.42 8.45 -3.35
N VAL A 99 -0.17 8.97 -2.15
CA VAL A 99 -0.12 8.15 -0.93
C VAL A 99 -1.39 8.38 -0.10
N TYR A 100 -2.11 7.28 0.15
CA TYR A 100 -3.34 7.30 0.94
C TYR A 100 -3.21 6.44 2.17
N LEU A 101 -3.62 6.99 3.31
CA LEU A 101 -3.82 6.24 4.54
C LEU A 101 -5.32 6.05 4.70
N LEU A 102 -5.77 4.79 4.61
CA LEU A 102 -7.19 4.48 4.64
C LEU A 102 -7.61 4.07 6.05
N ASN A 103 -8.58 4.80 6.55
CA ASN A 103 -9.34 4.47 7.72
C ASN A 103 -8.52 4.36 8.98
N ASP A 104 -7.90 5.48 9.49
CA ASP A 104 -7.49 5.35 10.79
C ASP A 104 -7.20 6.45 11.69
N THR A 105 -7.52 6.15 12.85
CA THR A 105 -7.33 6.87 14.06
C THR A 105 -6.08 6.43 14.83
N GLN A 106 -5.29 5.47 14.31
CA GLN A 106 -4.10 4.99 15.02
C GLN A 106 -2.89 5.86 14.77
N ASP A 107 -2.39 6.42 15.84
CA ASP A 107 -1.17 7.22 15.84
C ASP A 107 0.05 6.30 15.97
N VAL A 108 0.38 5.61 14.88
CA VAL A 108 1.43 4.57 14.88
C VAL A 108 2.81 5.15 14.66
N THR A 109 2.94 6.10 13.75
CA THR A 109 4.22 6.68 13.38
C THR A 109 4.05 8.15 12.98
N LEU A 110 5.08 8.94 13.23
CA LEU A 110 5.09 10.35 12.84
C LEU A 110 4.97 10.51 11.32
N PHE A 111 5.35 9.49 10.54
CA PHE A 111 5.27 9.55 9.08
C PHE A 111 3.83 9.51 8.55
N ASN A 112 2.87 9.09 9.35
CA ASN A 112 1.46 9.23 9.01
C ASN A 112 1.07 10.68 8.73
N TYR A 113 1.79 11.63 9.34
CA TYR A 113 1.54 13.06 9.23
C TYR A 113 2.40 13.75 8.16
N HIS A 114 3.18 12.98 7.39
CA HIS A 114 3.97 13.55 6.30
C HIS A 114 3.06 14.26 5.29
N PRO A 115 3.47 15.42 4.74
CA PRO A 115 2.63 16.21 3.82
C PRO A 115 2.14 15.46 2.59
N ALA A 116 2.85 14.42 2.13
CA ALA A 116 2.43 13.61 0.98
C ALA A 116 1.30 12.63 1.33
N VAL A 117 1.01 12.39 2.61
CA VAL A 117 0.03 11.40 3.05
C VAL A 117 -1.36 12.02 3.11
N ASN A 118 -2.27 11.46 2.34
CA ASN A 118 -3.67 11.86 2.31
C ASN A 118 -4.51 10.89 3.14
N TRP A 119 -5.10 11.39 4.21
CA TRP A 119 -5.97 10.61 5.10
C TRP A 119 -7.36 10.53 4.50
N LYS A 120 -7.87 9.30 4.31
CA LYS A 120 -9.22 9.05 3.81
C LYS A 120 -9.90 8.00 4.69
N LYS A 121 -11.21 8.12 4.84
CA LYS A 121 -12.01 7.19 5.64
C LYS A 121 -12.58 6.06 4.80
N THR A 122 -12.79 6.28 3.50
CA THR A 122 -13.45 5.32 2.61
C THR A 122 -12.72 5.25 1.26
N LEU A 123 -12.94 4.14 0.56
CA LEU A 123 -12.45 3.97 -0.81
C LEU A 123 -13.03 5.05 -1.74
N GLU A 124 -14.30 5.39 -1.56
CA GLU A 124 -14.97 6.41 -2.37
C GLU A 124 -14.27 7.76 -2.28
N GLU A 125 -13.82 8.14 -1.09
CA GLU A 125 -13.05 9.37 -0.89
C GLU A 125 -11.70 9.32 -1.63
N ILE A 126 -11.05 8.16 -1.67
CA ILE A 126 -9.82 7.97 -2.44
C ILE A 126 -10.10 8.14 -3.93
N LEU A 127 -11.12 7.47 -4.44
CA LEU A 127 -11.48 7.51 -5.86
C LEU A 127 -11.85 8.94 -6.30
N GLU A 128 -12.58 9.66 -5.47
CA GLU A 128 -12.91 11.06 -5.72
C GLU A 128 -11.67 11.94 -5.79
N ASP A 129 -10.76 11.78 -4.84
CA ASP A 129 -9.51 12.55 -4.80
C ASP A 129 -8.64 12.24 -6.03
N LEU A 130 -8.53 10.97 -6.41
CA LEU A 130 -7.79 10.57 -7.62
C LEU A 130 -8.39 11.19 -8.88
N GLN A 131 -9.71 11.20 -9.00
CA GLN A 131 -10.40 11.78 -10.13
C GLN A 131 -10.10 13.28 -10.23
N ASN A 132 -10.11 13.99 -9.11
CA ASN A 132 -9.80 15.41 -9.06
C ASN A 132 -8.34 15.69 -9.44
N LYS A 133 -7.40 14.83 -9.06
CA LYS A 133 -5.98 14.98 -9.40
C LYS A 133 -5.69 14.75 -10.88
N VAL A 134 -6.44 13.87 -11.54
CA VAL A 134 -6.21 13.50 -12.94
C VAL A 134 -6.98 14.39 -13.92
N SER A 135 -8.02 15.08 -13.44
CA SER A 135 -8.90 15.92 -14.29
C SER A 135 -8.37 17.32 -14.54
N VAL A 136 -7.18 17.65 -14.02
CA VAL A 136 -6.60 19.00 -14.18
C VAL A 136 -5.77 19.10 -15.44
#